data_5f97c20880f01828dae2b315823b3e40
#
_entry.id   5f97c20880f01828dae2b315823b3e40
#
_cell.length_a   1.000
_cell.length_b   1.000
_cell.length_c   1.000
_cell.angle_alpha   90.00
_cell.angle_beta   90.00
_cell.angle_gamma   90.00
#
_symmetry.space_group_name_H-M   'P 1'
#
loop_
_entity.id
_entity.type
_entity.pdbx_description
1 polymer ?
#
loop_
_entity_poly.entity_id
_entity_poly.type
_entity_poly.pdbx_seq_one_letter_code
_entity_poly.pdbx_strand_id
1 'polypeptide(L)'
;MTLSAAKRIGIGFVFLWFFIGGIGHFLATDFFVKIMPDYINKDLYYPAVYISGVFELAFAFLFLSQKFRSAAGIGLIVLTLSVSPANLYMWMHP
;
A
#
# COMPACT_ATOMS: atom_id res chain seq x y z
N MET A 1 -17.24 21.33 -7.90
CA MET A 1 -18.19 20.19 -7.91
C MET A 1 -18.14 19.47 -6.56
N THR A 2 -19.27 19.38 -5.90
CA THR A 2 -19.35 18.70 -4.61
C THR A 2 -19.50 17.20 -4.79
N LEU A 3 -18.74 16.45 -4.02
CA LEU A 3 -18.86 14.99 -4.01
C LEU A 3 -20.05 14.58 -3.13
N SER A 4 -20.70 13.49 -3.48
CA SER A 4 -21.74 12.89 -2.63
C SER A 4 -21.15 12.42 -1.31
N ALA A 5 -21.99 12.27 -0.29
CA ALA A 5 -21.56 11.75 1.02
C ALA A 5 -20.95 10.36 0.88
N ALA A 6 -21.55 9.50 0.03
CA ALA A 6 -21.03 8.15 -0.22
C ALA A 6 -19.61 8.17 -0.79
N LYS A 7 -19.34 9.07 -1.74
CA LYS A 7 -18.02 9.20 -2.34
C LYS A 7 -17.00 9.71 -1.31
N ARG A 8 -17.38 10.68 -0.47
CA ARG A 8 -16.50 11.20 0.59
C ARG A 8 -16.15 10.11 1.58
N ILE A 9 -17.11 9.30 1.99
CA ILE A 9 -16.89 8.18 2.91
C ILE A 9 -15.95 7.18 2.26
N GLY A 10 -16.17 6.83 1.00
CA GLY A 10 -15.31 5.90 0.26
C GLY A 10 -13.88 6.40 0.15
N ILE A 11 -13.70 7.67 -0.18
CA ILE A 11 -12.36 8.30 -0.28
C ILE A 11 -11.65 8.25 1.08
N GLY A 12 -12.36 8.62 2.15
CA GLY A 12 -11.81 8.55 3.50
C GLY A 12 -11.43 7.14 3.92
N PHE A 13 -12.26 6.16 3.58
CA PHE A 13 -12.00 4.75 3.88
C PHE A 13 -10.73 4.27 3.17
N VAL A 14 -10.61 4.55 1.87
CA VAL A 14 -9.44 4.16 1.09
C VAL A 14 -8.18 4.83 1.64
N PHE A 15 -8.27 6.13 1.93
CA PHE A 15 -7.14 6.87 2.50
C PHE A 15 -6.68 6.24 3.81
N LEU A 16 -7.60 5.99 4.74
CA LEU A 16 -7.24 5.42 6.05
C LEU A 16 -6.67 4.03 5.92
N TRP A 17 -7.24 3.21 5.03
CA TRP A 17 -6.74 1.86 4.79
C TRP A 17 -5.27 1.87 4.38
N PHE A 18 -4.93 2.68 3.36
CA PHE A 18 -3.57 2.75 2.86
C PHE A 18 -2.64 3.56 3.75
N PHE A 19 -3.16 4.56 4.46
CA PHE A 19 -2.38 5.32 5.43
C PHE A 19 -1.92 4.44 6.57
N ILE A 20 -2.83 3.67 7.15
CA ILE A 20 -2.52 2.75 8.25
C ILE A 20 -1.57 1.65 7.75
N GLY A 21 -1.84 1.11 6.57
CA GLY A 21 -0.95 0.11 5.96
C GLY A 21 0.44 0.65 5.70
N GLY A 22 0.54 1.86 5.16
CA GLY A 22 1.83 2.51 4.90
C GLY A 22 2.64 2.75 6.16
N ILE A 23 2.01 3.25 7.21
CA ILE A 23 2.66 3.41 8.51
C ILE A 23 3.09 2.05 9.06
N GLY A 24 2.26 1.01 8.87
CA GLY A 24 2.57 -0.34 9.30
C GLY A 24 3.86 -0.88 8.69
N HIS A 25 4.17 -0.49 7.44
CA HIS A 25 5.43 -0.89 6.81
C HIS A 25 6.66 -0.42 7.59
N PHE A 26 6.55 0.68 8.33
CA PHE A 26 7.65 1.20 9.14
C PHE A 26 7.59 0.70 10.59
N LEU A 27 6.41 0.55 11.17
CA LEU A 27 6.25 0.12 12.55
C LEU A 27 6.32 -1.40 12.72
N ALA A 28 5.83 -2.13 11.72
CA ALA A 28 5.82 -3.59 11.72
C ALA A 28 6.67 -4.14 10.58
N THR A 29 7.82 -3.53 10.33
CA THR A 29 8.70 -3.88 9.22
C THR A 29 9.08 -5.35 9.23
N ASP A 30 9.41 -5.91 10.39
CA ASP A 30 9.81 -7.31 10.50
C ASP A 30 8.71 -8.27 10.07
N PHE A 31 7.45 -7.92 10.35
CA PHE A 31 6.31 -8.72 9.87
C PHE A 31 6.28 -8.77 8.35
N PHE A 32 6.43 -7.61 7.69
CA PHE A 32 6.41 -7.56 6.23
C PHE A 32 7.62 -8.26 5.62
N VAL A 33 8.76 -8.20 6.27
CA VAL A 33 9.96 -8.91 5.81
C VAL A 33 9.75 -10.42 5.89
N LYS A 34 9.07 -10.91 6.92
CA LYS A 34 8.82 -12.35 7.10
C LYS A 34 7.95 -12.96 6.00
N ILE A 35 7.08 -12.16 5.38
CA ILE A 35 6.18 -12.67 4.32
C ILE A 35 6.75 -12.47 2.92
N MET A 36 7.99 -11.98 2.81
CA MET A 36 8.63 -11.80 1.50
C MET A 36 8.93 -13.17 0.87
N PRO A 37 8.67 -13.32 -0.45
CA PRO A 37 8.95 -14.56 -1.15
C PRO A 37 10.45 -14.91 -1.18
N ASP A 38 10.77 -16.20 -1.10
CA ASP A 38 12.16 -16.69 -1.09
C ASP A 38 12.91 -16.37 -2.39
N TYR A 39 12.20 -16.19 -3.50
CA TYR A 39 12.84 -15.90 -4.77
C TYR A 39 13.39 -14.47 -4.86
N ILE A 40 13.06 -13.62 -3.89
CA ILE A 40 13.61 -12.27 -3.80
C ILE A 40 14.88 -12.31 -2.97
N ASN A 41 15.92 -11.60 -3.42
CA ASN A 41 17.18 -11.48 -2.68
C ASN A 41 16.92 -10.89 -1.30
N LYS A 42 17.39 -11.56 -0.25
CA LYS A 42 17.17 -11.15 1.14
C LYS A 42 17.72 -9.76 1.45
N ASP A 43 18.77 -9.34 0.76
CA ASP A 43 19.33 -8.00 0.92
C ASP A 43 18.37 -6.90 0.49
N LEU A 44 17.34 -7.23 -0.31
CA LEU A 44 16.34 -6.30 -0.81
C LEU A 44 15.07 -6.27 0.06
N TYR A 45 14.97 -7.13 1.08
CA TYR A 45 13.74 -7.23 1.89
C TYR A 45 13.40 -5.93 2.59
N TYR A 46 14.32 -5.39 3.40
CA TYR A 46 14.08 -4.15 4.12
C TYR A 46 13.90 -2.95 3.18
N PRO A 47 14.78 -2.74 2.19
CA PRO A 47 14.55 -1.66 1.23
C PRO A 47 13.21 -1.77 0.50
N ALA A 48 12.81 -2.96 0.10
CA ALA A 48 11.54 -3.16 -0.60
C ALA A 48 10.34 -2.78 0.28
N VAL A 49 10.35 -3.17 1.55
CA VAL A 49 9.27 -2.84 2.49
C VAL A 49 9.22 -1.33 2.71
N TYR A 50 10.34 -0.67 2.94
CA TYR A 50 10.37 0.77 3.17
C TYR A 50 9.94 1.55 1.93
N ILE A 51 10.42 1.17 0.75
CA ILE A 51 10.02 1.83 -0.50
C ILE A 51 8.52 1.66 -0.74
N SER A 52 7.98 0.47 -0.54
CA SER A 52 6.55 0.22 -0.66
C SER A 52 5.75 1.08 0.30
N GLY A 53 6.21 1.23 1.54
CA GLY A 53 5.55 2.08 2.54
C GLY A 53 5.54 3.54 2.13
N VAL A 54 6.66 4.05 1.61
CA VAL A 54 6.75 5.44 1.14
C VAL A 54 5.78 5.69 -0.01
N PHE A 55 5.74 4.80 -1.01
CA PHE A 55 4.82 4.93 -2.13
C PHE A 55 3.37 4.84 -1.66
N GLU A 56 3.07 3.93 -0.76
CA GLU A 56 1.71 3.76 -0.24
C GLU A 56 1.23 5.04 0.47
N LEU A 57 2.07 5.63 1.32
CA LEU A 57 1.74 6.89 1.99
C LEU A 57 1.60 8.04 0.99
N ALA A 58 2.53 8.15 0.04
CA ALA A 58 2.48 9.22 -0.96
C ALA A 58 1.20 9.14 -1.79
N PHE A 59 0.84 7.96 -2.28
CA PHE A 59 -0.38 7.79 -3.07
C PHE A 59 -1.64 7.97 -2.22
N ALA A 60 -1.62 7.56 -0.95
CA ALA A 60 -2.75 7.76 -0.05
C ALA A 60 -3.03 9.27 0.11
N PHE A 61 -2.01 10.09 0.33
CA PHE A 61 -2.18 11.53 0.44
C PHE A 61 -2.63 12.16 -0.89
N LEU A 62 -2.04 11.73 -2.01
CA LEU A 62 -2.44 12.23 -3.33
C LEU A 62 -3.88 11.86 -3.66
N PHE A 63 -4.37 10.73 -3.15
CA PHE A 63 -5.74 10.30 -3.35
C PHE A 63 -6.76 11.27 -2.77
N LEU A 64 -6.38 12.03 -1.76
CA LEU A 64 -7.24 13.07 -1.17
C LEU A 64 -7.42 14.27 -2.10
N SER A 65 -6.49 14.51 -3.02
CA SER A 65 -6.56 15.61 -3.97
C SER A 65 -7.43 15.25 -5.16
N GLN A 66 -8.45 16.07 -5.45
CA GLN A 66 -9.32 15.86 -6.60
C GLN A 66 -8.54 15.81 -7.90
N LYS A 67 -7.50 16.64 -8.03
CA LYS A 67 -6.66 16.73 -9.24
C LYS A 67 -5.88 15.43 -9.48
N PHE A 68 -5.35 14.82 -8.42
CA PHE A 68 -4.45 13.66 -8.53
C PHE A 68 -5.11 12.34 -8.17
N ARG A 69 -6.40 12.35 -7.79
CA ARG A 69 -7.08 11.15 -7.27
C ARG A 69 -7.06 9.99 -8.24
N SER A 70 -7.35 10.24 -9.51
CA SER A 70 -7.37 9.18 -10.51
C SER A 70 -5.99 8.52 -10.67
N ALA A 71 -4.95 9.34 -10.81
CA ALA A 71 -3.58 8.86 -10.93
C ALA A 71 -3.13 8.13 -9.66
N ALA A 72 -3.44 8.69 -8.49
CA ALA A 72 -3.10 8.08 -7.22
C ALA A 72 -3.83 6.74 -7.01
N GLY A 73 -5.10 6.67 -7.40
CA GLY A 73 -5.87 5.42 -7.33
C GLY A 73 -5.26 4.33 -8.20
N ILE A 74 -4.86 4.68 -9.42
CA ILE A 74 -4.15 3.75 -10.30
C ILE A 74 -2.83 3.30 -9.65
N GLY A 75 -2.08 4.23 -9.07
CA GLY A 75 -0.83 3.92 -8.36
C GLY A 75 -1.04 2.94 -7.21
N LEU A 76 -2.09 3.14 -6.43
CA LEU A 76 -2.44 2.23 -5.32
C LEU A 76 -2.83 0.85 -5.83
N ILE A 77 -3.57 0.76 -6.93
CA ILE A 77 -3.94 -0.52 -7.54
C ILE A 77 -2.68 -1.25 -8.01
N VAL A 78 -1.80 -0.56 -8.73
CA VAL A 78 -0.54 -1.14 -9.22
C VAL A 78 0.31 -1.61 -8.05
N LEU A 79 0.44 -0.80 -7.00
CA LEU A 79 1.21 -1.15 -5.81
C LEU A 79 0.64 -2.39 -5.13
N THR A 80 -0.68 -2.45 -4.96
CA THR A 80 -1.38 -3.58 -4.35
C THR A 80 -1.14 -4.86 -5.15
N LEU A 81 -1.25 -4.79 -6.48
CA LEU A 81 -0.98 -5.93 -7.34
C LEU A 81 0.49 -6.36 -7.28
N SER A 82 1.40 -5.39 -7.13
CA SER A 82 2.83 -5.67 -7.05
C SER A 82 3.21 -6.42 -5.77
N VAL A 83 2.50 -6.18 -4.65
CA VAL A 83 2.75 -6.88 -3.39
C VAL A 83 1.88 -8.12 -3.22
N SER A 84 0.96 -8.39 -4.14
CA SER A 84 0.10 -9.59 -4.09
C SER A 84 0.88 -10.90 -4.06
N PRO A 85 2.02 -11.07 -4.78
CA PRO A 85 2.81 -12.28 -4.65
C PRO A 85 3.28 -12.57 -3.22
N ALA A 86 3.64 -11.52 -2.44
CA ALA A 86 4.02 -11.69 -1.05
C ALA A 86 2.84 -12.16 -0.20
N ASN A 87 1.66 -11.59 -0.42
CA ASN A 87 0.45 -12.01 0.28
C ASN A 87 0.07 -13.44 -0.05
N LEU A 88 0.18 -13.83 -1.33
CA LEU A 88 -0.08 -15.19 -1.76
C LEU A 88 0.93 -16.16 -1.16
N TYR A 89 2.20 -15.77 -1.13
CA TYR A 89 3.27 -16.57 -0.53
C TYR A 89 2.98 -16.85 0.95
N MET A 90 2.55 -15.83 1.69
CA MET A 90 2.18 -15.99 3.10
C MET A 90 1.04 -17.01 3.27
N TRP A 91 0.06 -17.01 2.36
CA TRP A 91 -1.06 -17.95 2.36
C TRP A 91 -0.61 -19.39 2.13
N MET A 92 0.36 -19.58 1.23
CA MET A 92 0.86 -20.90 0.85
C MET A 92 1.89 -21.44 1.84
N HIS A 93 2.52 -20.58 2.65
CA HIS A 93 3.59 -20.93 3.58
C HIS A 93 3.31 -20.30 4.97
N PRO A 94 2.20 -20.70 5.61
CA PRO A 94 1.81 -20.15 6.91
C PRO A 94 2.78 -20.52 8.03
#